data_13daab994a73889f2afe38b7f9e2eee3
#
_entry.id   13daab994a73889f2afe38b7f9e2eee3
#
_cell.length_a   1.000
_cell.length_b   1.000
_cell.length_c   1.000
_cell.angle_alpha   90.00
_cell.angle_beta   90.00
_cell.angle_gamma   90.00
#
_symmetry.space_group_name_H-M   'P 1'
#
loop_
_entity.id
_entity.type
_entity.pdbx_description
1 polymer ?
#
loop_
_entity_poly.entity_id
_entity_poly.type
_entity_poly.pdbx_seq_one_letter_code
_entity_poly.pdbx_strand_id
1 'polypeptide(L)'
;MLVVGSEVPNLLEAGAAATLVVSQDLDVGVPVGQHALLRPKLGELREFEPSPEEPSVWTPRSDDLLELNFVGIDPAQDPAEAYVLEDDRLPLLVFGALSLVSRGAEIEIGGTRLALPRPAGFLLEKLVTDRTGEKGERDLLVALGVLAVSTPADVDEMEGLYRRLRPELRHAVRSNLTILSLLAPRAGMPDPRPIRAEVAALLRRLEAADAEAR
;
A
#
# COMPACT_ATOMS: atom_id res chain seq x y z
N MET A 1 12.68 -2.82 -6.39
CA MET A 1 11.22 -2.92 -6.55
C MET A 1 10.61 -3.38 -5.23
N LEU A 2 9.39 -3.03 -4.95
CA LEU A 2 8.62 -3.41 -3.75
C LEU A 2 7.27 -3.97 -4.19
N VAL A 3 6.72 -4.94 -3.45
CA VAL A 3 5.30 -5.27 -3.56
C VAL A 3 4.53 -4.24 -2.74
N VAL A 4 3.52 -3.57 -3.31
CA VAL A 4 2.81 -2.46 -2.63
C VAL A 4 1.28 -2.59 -2.61
N GLY A 5 0.74 -3.68 -3.16
CA GLY A 5 -0.69 -3.93 -3.25
C GLY A 5 -1.33 -4.52 -2.01
N SER A 6 -2.55 -4.98 -2.19
CA SER A 6 -3.40 -5.54 -1.13
C SER A 6 -2.85 -6.84 -0.52
N GLU A 7 -1.93 -7.52 -1.19
CA GLU A 7 -1.30 -8.76 -0.71
C GLU A 7 -0.24 -8.55 0.38
N VAL A 8 0.23 -7.32 0.57
CA VAL A 8 1.31 -7.01 1.52
C VAL A 8 1.05 -7.56 2.94
N PRO A 9 -0.13 -7.40 3.56
CA PRO A 9 -0.36 -7.96 4.89
C PRO A 9 -0.17 -9.47 4.96
N ASN A 10 -0.67 -10.21 3.95
CA ASN A 10 -0.54 -11.67 3.89
C ASN A 10 0.89 -12.13 3.61
N LEU A 11 1.69 -11.30 2.93
CA LEU A 11 3.11 -11.54 2.70
C LEU A 11 3.97 -11.22 3.93
N LEU A 12 3.53 -10.26 4.76
CA LEU A 12 4.17 -9.96 6.05
C LEU A 12 3.91 -11.06 7.08
N GLU A 13 2.66 -11.52 7.16
CA GLU A 13 2.25 -12.61 8.03
C GLU A 13 1.09 -13.38 7.40
N ALA A 14 1.26 -14.68 7.22
CA ALA A 14 0.28 -15.52 6.58
C ALA A 14 -1.09 -15.47 7.31
N GLY A 15 -2.13 -15.04 6.60
CA GLY A 15 -3.49 -14.91 7.14
C GLY A 15 -3.78 -13.59 7.87
N ALA A 16 -2.88 -12.62 7.83
CA ALA A 16 -3.07 -11.31 8.45
C ALA A 16 -4.20 -10.50 7.82
N ALA A 17 -4.36 -10.60 6.49
CA ALA A 17 -5.58 -10.14 5.82
C ALA A 17 -6.47 -11.35 5.52
N ALA A 18 -7.79 -11.18 5.59
CA ALA A 18 -8.66 -12.25 5.18
C ALA A 18 -8.52 -12.54 3.69
N THR A 19 -8.84 -13.80 3.37
CA THR A 19 -8.84 -14.37 2.02
C THR A 19 -9.73 -13.65 1.00
N LEU A 20 -10.46 -12.62 1.40
CA LEU A 20 -11.35 -11.84 0.54
C LEU A 20 -10.72 -10.60 -0.08
N VAL A 21 -9.55 -10.20 0.40
CA VAL A 21 -8.73 -9.23 -0.31
C VAL A 21 -7.82 -9.98 -1.28
N VAL A 22 -8.34 -10.99 -1.96
CA VAL A 22 -7.61 -11.62 -3.06
C VAL A 22 -7.54 -10.61 -4.18
N SER A 23 -6.37 -10.04 -4.38
CA SER A 23 -6.10 -9.22 -5.56
C SER A 23 -6.02 -10.12 -6.79
N GLN A 24 -6.58 -9.68 -7.90
CA GLN A 24 -6.38 -10.31 -9.20
C GLN A 24 -5.09 -9.80 -9.86
N ASP A 25 -4.45 -8.84 -9.23
CA ASP A 25 -3.25 -8.12 -9.66
C ASP A 25 -2.18 -8.12 -8.56
N LEU A 26 -0.94 -8.01 -8.97
CA LEU A 26 0.21 -7.77 -8.11
C LEU A 26 0.77 -6.37 -8.38
N ASP A 27 0.57 -5.46 -7.45
CA ASP A 27 1.13 -4.12 -7.56
C ASP A 27 2.63 -4.12 -7.25
N VAL A 28 3.42 -3.67 -8.22
CA VAL A 28 4.89 -3.60 -8.13
C VAL A 28 5.34 -2.14 -8.11
N GLY A 29 5.80 -1.70 -6.96
CA GLY A 29 6.36 -0.35 -6.79
C GLY A 29 7.78 -0.27 -7.37
N VAL A 30 7.96 0.62 -8.34
CA VAL A 30 9.22 0.89 -9.03
C VAL A 30 9.77 2.23 -8.57
N PRO A 31 10.91 2.29 -7.85
CA PRO A 31 11.56 3.57 -7.60
C PRO A 31 11.86 4.29 -8.91
N VAL A 32 11.44 5.55 -9.05
CA VAL A 32 11.61 6.32 -10.29
C VAL A 32 13.07 6.39 -10.73
N GLY A 33 14.02 6.46 -9.80
CA GLY A 33 15.46 6.40 -10.09
C GLY A 33 15.95 5.04 -10.63
N GLN A 34 15.15 3.97 -10.56
CA GLN A 34 15.47 2.64 -11.08
C GLN A 34 14.69 2.28 -12.35
N HIS A 35 13.78 3.13 -12.79
CA HIS A 35 12.94 2.90 -13.96
C HIS A 35 13.76 2.55 -15.21
N ALA A 36 14.80 3.31 -15.50
CA ALA A 36 15.70 3.09 -16.66
C ALA A 36 16.43 1.75 -16.60
N LEU A 37 16.65 1.17 -15.42
CA LEU A 37 17.26 -0.16 -15.23
C LEU A 37 16.26 -1.30 -15.43
N LEU A 38 14.99 -1.07 -15.16
CA LEU A 38 13.94 -2.05 -15.34
C LEU A 38 13.54 -2.19 -16.82
N ARG A 39 13.45 -1.10 -17.52
CA ARG A 39 12.99 -1.02 -18.92
C ARG A 39 13.59 -2.07 -19.86
N PRO A 40 14.91 -2.31 -19.92
CA PRO A 40 15.50 -3.34 -20.79
C PRO A 40 15.11 -4.77 -20.35
N LYS A 41 14.72 -4.98 -19.09
CA LYS A 41 14.36 -6.29 -18.55
C LYS A 41 12.91 -6.69 -18.82
N LEU A 42 12.06 -5.77 -19.27
CA LEU A 42 10.67 -6.08 -19.61
C LEU A 42 10.55 -7.19 -20.65
N GLY A 43 11.51 -7.31 -21.58
CA GLY A 43 11.56 -8.39 -22.55
C GLY A 43 11.79 -9.79 -21.96
N GLU A 44 12.16 -9.90 -20.69
CA GLU A 44 12.32 -11.16 -19.96
C GLU A 44 10.97 -11.69 -19.43
N LEU A 45 9.93 -10.83 -19.36
CA LEU A 45 8.57 -11.18 -18.94
C LEU A 45 7.81 -11.90 -20.06
N ARG A 46 8.30 -13.06 -20.49
CA ARG A 46 7.79 -13.78 -21.68
C ARG A 46 6.36 -14.29 -21.54
N GLU A 47 5.92 -14.50 -20.31
CA GLU A 47 4.57 -14.99 -19.98
C GLU A 47 3.55 -13.85 -19.79
N PHE A 48 3.98 -12.61 -20.01
CA PHE A 48 3.16 -11.43 -19.90
C PHE A 48 3.24 -10.58 -21.17
N GLU A 49 2.25 -9.74 -21.37
CA GLU A 49 2.22 -8.71 -22.40
C GLU A 49 1.64 -7.41 -21.84
N PRO A 50 2.15 -6.25 -22.29
CA PRO A 50 1.62 -4.99 -21.82
C PRO A 50 0.18 -4.80 -22.31
N SER A 51 -0.71 -4.30 -21.45
CA SER A 51 -2.07 -3.93 -21.83
C SER A 51 -2.02 -2.82 -22.88
N PRO A 52 -2.80 -2.93 -23.98
CA PRO A 52 -2.89 -1.88 -24.98
C PRO A 52 -3.51 -0.58 -24.45
N GLU A 53 -4.34 -0.67 -23.41
CA GLU A 53 -5.06 0.46 -22.81
C GLU A 53 -4.23 1.12 -21.72
N GLU A 54 -3.49 0.35 -20.97
CA GLU A 54 -2.68 0.81 -19.82
C GLU A 54 -1.32 0.10 -19.81
N PRO A 55 -0.28 0.66 -20.49
CA PRO A 55 1.02 0.00 -20.66
C PRO A 55 1.81 -0.27 -19.36
N SER A 56 1.40 0.30 -18.23
CA SER A 56 1.92 -0.03 -16.90
C SER A 56 1.36 -1.35 -16.36
N VAL A 57 0.26 -1.83 -16.95
CA VAL A 57 -0.39 -3.10 -16.62
C VAL A 57 0.08 -4.17 -17.59
N TRP A 58 0.52 -5.30 -17.05
CA TRP A 58 1.03 -6.45 -17.82
C TRP A 58 0.14 -7.66 -17.55
N THR A 59 -0.65 -8.01 -18.56
CA THR A 59 -1.58 -9.13 -18.48
C THR A 59 -0.87 -10.45 -18.72
N PRO A 60 -1.14 -11.49 -17.92
CA PRO A 60 -0.56 -12.81 -18.13
C PRO A 60 -1.15 -13.49 -19.35
N ARG A 61 -0.37 -14.35 -19.99
CA ARG A 61 -0.80 -15.22 -21.08
C ARG A 61 -1.47 -16.51 -20.61
N SER A 62 -1.47 -16.75 -19.30
CA SER A 62 -2.06 -17.92 -18.63
C SER A 62 -2.92 -17.47 -17.47
N ASP A 63 -4.07 -18.10 -17.30
CA ASP A 63 -5.02 -17.83 -16.20
C ASP A 63 -4.48 -18.22 -14.81
N ASP A 64 -3.36 -18.96 -14.77
CA ASP A 64 -2.70 -19.36 -13.52
C ASP A 64 -1.80 -18.26 -12.91
N LEU A 65 -1.62 -17.14 -13.62
CA LEU A 65 -0.76 -16.04 -13.21
C LEU A 65 -1.60 -14.79 -12.90
N LEU A 66 -1.12 -13.99 -11.96
CA LEU A 66 -1.71 -12.69 -11.64
C LEU A 66 -1.25 -11.63 -12.64
N GLU A 67 -2.08 -10.64 -12.89
CA GLU A 67 -1.72 -9.42 -13.60
C GLU A 67 -0.63 -8.67 -12.81
N LEU A 68 0.33 -8.05 -13.51
CA LEU A 68 1.35 -7.19 -12.92
C LEU A 68 0.99 -5.73 -13.19
N ASN A 69 0.83 -4.95 -12.12
CA ASN A 69 0.60 -3.53 -12.22
C ASN A 69 1.82 -2.76 -11.70
N PHE A 70 2.50 -2.02 -12.57
CA PHE A 70 3.68 -1.23 -12.22
C PHE A 70 3.28 0.19 -11.84
N VAL A 71 3.64 0.61 -10.63
CA VAL A 71 3.40 1.97 -10.12
C VAL A 71 4.72 2.62 -9.72
N GLY A 72 4.84 3.94 -9.91
CA GLY A 72 6.05 4.67 -9.56
C GLY A 72 6.12 5.00 -8.06
N ILE A 73 7.32 4.87 -7.48
CA ILE A 73 7.64 5.35 -6.13
C ILE A 73 8.67 6.46 -6.25
N ASP A 74 8.28 7.67 -5.88
CA ASP A 74 9.17 8.82 -5.75
C ASP A 74 9.19 9.32 -4.31
N PRO A 75 10.26 9.06 -3.54
CA PRO A 75 10.34 9.50 -2.15
C PRO A 75 10.33 11.03 -1.96
N ALA A 76 10.59 11.79 -3.04
CA ALA A 76 10.59 13.25 -3.01
C ALA A 76 9.21 13.86 -3.34
N GLN A 77 8.26 13.03 -3.80
CA GLN A 77 6.93 13.50 -4.18
C GLN A 77 6.11 13.89 -2.96
N ASP A 78 5.32 14.96 -3.10
CA ASP A 78 4.33 15.33 -2.09
C ASP A 78 3.24 14.24 -1.99
N PRO A 79 2.93 13.73 -0.79
CA PRO A 79 1.95 12.65 -0.63
C PRO A 79 0.55 12.94 -1.16
N ALA A 80 0.19 14.21 -1.37
CA ALA A 80 -1.13 14.59 -1.90
C ALA A 80 -1.18 14.75 -3.42
N GLU A 81 -0.05 14.60 -4.10
CA GLU A 81 0.05 14.83 -5.54
C GLU A 81 0.26 13.52 -6.31
N ALA A 82 0.08 13.58 -7.63
CA ALA A 82 0.40 12.48 -8.51
C ALA A 82 0.90 13.02 -9.86
N TYR A 83 1.74 12.26 -10.54
CA TYR A 83 2.16 12.57 -11.90
C TYR A 83 2.40 11.28 -12.69
N VAL A 84 2.50 11.38 -14.00
CA VAL A 84 2.90 10.28 -14.87
C VAL A 84 4.37 10.46 -15.24
N LEU A 85 5.20 9.46 -14.94
CA LEU A 85 6.53 9.34 -15.53
C LEU A 85 6.36 8.78 -16.94
N GLU A 86 6.46 9.66 -17.92
CA GLU A 86 6.27 9.31 -19.33
C GLU A 86 7.38 8.38 -19.84
N ASP A 87 6.99 7.28 -20.47
CA ASP A 87 7.88 6.33 -21.16
C ASP A 87 7.07 5.55 -22.22
N ASP A 88 7.71 5.27 -23.36
CA ASP A 88 7.06 4.57 -24.47
C ASP A 88 6.74 3.07 -24.19
N ARG A 89 7.41 2.48 -23.21
CA ARG A 89 7.31 1.05 -22.89
C ARG A 89 6.71 0.77 -21.53
N LEU A 90 6.97 1.65 -20.57
CA LEU A 90 6.53 1.49 -19.19
C LEU A 90 6.26 2.87 -18.57
N PRO A 91 5.20 3.56 -18.99
CA PRO A 91 4.79 4.76 -18.28
C PRO A 91 4.40 4.36 -16.85
N LEU A 92 4.78 5.16 -15.86
CA LEU A 92 4.44 4.88 -14.46
C LEU A 92 3.57 5.99 -13.90
N LEU A 93 2.42 5.62 -13.37
CA LEU A 93 1.67 6.52 -12.51
C LEU A 93 2.35 6.57 -11.14
N VAL A 94 2.81 7.76 -10.76
CA VAL A 94 3.49 8.03 -9.50
C VAL A 94 2.49 8.67 -8.55
N PHE A 95 1.99 7.89 -7.60
CA PHE A 95 1.12 8.39 -6.54
C PHE A 95 1.97 8.94 -5.40
N GLY A 96 1.74 10.20 -5.03
CA GLY A 96 2.48 10.82 -3.94
C GLY A 96 2.36 10.09 -2.61
N ALA A 97 1.20 9.46 -2.32
CA ALA A 97 1.04 8.64 -1.12
C ALA A 97 2.08 7.51 -1.01
N LEU A 98 2.58 6.97 -2.14
CA LEU A 98 3.65 5.98 -2.16
C LEU A 98 5.03 6.56 -1.75
N SER A 99 5.20 7.87 -1.66
CA SER A 99 6.41 8.50 -1.10
C SER A 99 6.61 8.17 0.38
N LEU A 100 5.53 7.80 1.07
CA LEU A 100 5.55 7.38 2.47
C LEU A 100 6.11 5.97 2.64
N VAL A 101 6.12 5.17 1.55
CA VAL A 101 6.50 3.77 1.58
C VAL A 101 8.02 3.64 1.48
N SER A 102 8.60 2.94 2.42
CA SER A 102 10.02 2.60 2.43
C SER A 102 10.23 1.08 2.41
N ARG A 103 11.39 0.64 1.91
CA ARG A 103 11.76 -0.77 1.85
C ARG A 103 11.91 -1.34 3.25
N GLY A 104 11.24 -2.45 3.51
CA GLY A 104 11.28 -3.21 4.76
C GLY A 104 11.92 -4.58 4.58
N ALA A 105 11.22 -5.61 5.05
CA ALA A 105 11.68 -6.99 5.00
C ALA A 105 11.81 -7.53 3.56
N GLU A 106 12.64 -8.55 3.40
CA GLU A 106 12.65 -9.39 2.19
C GLU A 106 12.08 -10.76 2.55
N ILE A 107 11.26 -11.28 1.67
CA ILE A 107 10.75 -12.65 1.74
C ILE A 107 11.26 -13.44 0.54
N GLU A 108 11.32 -14.76 0.66
CA GLU A 108 11.67 -15.64 -0.43
C GLU A 108 10.48 -16.55 -0.78
N ILE A 109 10.03 -16.47 -2.01
CA ILE A 109 8.94 -17.30 -2.54
C ILE A 109 9.44 -17.97 -3.82
N GLY A 110 9.46 -19.32 -3.83
CA GLY A 110 9.86 -20.07 -5.00
C GLY A 110 11.29 -19.75 -5.50
N GLY A 111 12.22 -19.41 -4.59
CA GLY A 111 13.58 -19.01 -4.95
C GLY A 111 13.73 -17.56 -5.42
N THR A 112 12.65 -16.79 -5.42
CA THR A 112 12.65 -15.37 -5.78
C THR A 112 12.56 -14.51 -4.52
N ARG A 113 13.44 -13.51 -4.40
CA ARG A 113 13.41 -12.54 -3.30
C ARG A 113 12.52 -11.37 -3.66
N LEU A 114 11.54 -11.13 -2.82
CA LEU A 114 10.62 -10.00 -2.91
C LEU A 114 10.87 -9.05 -1.74
N ALA A 115 10.98 -7.77 -2.03
CA ALA A 115 11.05 -6.75 -1.00
C ALA A 115 9.63 -6.30 -0.64
N LEU A 116 9.36 -6.21 0.65
CA LEU A 116 8.10 -5.71 1.20
C LEU A 116 8.29 -4.31 1.79
N PRO A 117 7.24 -3.52 1.86
CA PRO A 117 7.28 -2.22 2.52
C PRO A 117 7.39 -2.37 4.03
N ARG A 118 7.91 -1.35 4.69
CA ARG A 118 7.78 -1.21 6.15
C ARG A 118 6.32 -0.94 6.52
N PRO A 119 5.77 -1.61 7.55
CA PRO A 119 4.38 -1.46 7.93
C PRO A 119 3.95 -0.01 8.17
N ALA A 120 4.79 0.79 8.84
CA ALA A 120 4.50 2.18 9.18
C ALA A 120 4.12 3.06 7.99
N GLY A 121 4.96 3.11 6.97
CA GLY A 121 4.75 3.93 5.77
C GLY A 121 3.61 3.38 4.92
N PHE A 122 3.49 2.05 4.81
CA PHE A 122 2.44 1.42 4.05
C PHE A 122 1.06 1.58 4.68
N LEU A 123 0.97 1.52 6.01
CA LEU A 123 -0.26 1.82 6.74
C LEU A 123 -0.71 3.26 6.51
N LEU A 124 0.21 4.23 6.57
CA LEU A 124 -0.10 5.62 6.26
C LEU A 124 -0.56 5.80 4.81
N GLU A 125 0.10 5.18 3.84
CA GLU A 125 -0.30 5.22 2.43
C GLU A 125 -1.78 4.81 2.27
N LYS A 126 -2.20 3.73 2.93
CA LYS A 126 -3.60 3.27 2.89
C LYS A 126 -4.57 4.22 3.60
N LEU A 127 -4.11 4.96 4.60
CA LEU A 127 -4.95 5.86 5.40
C LEU A 127 -5.00 7.30 4.85
N VAL A 128 -4.01 7.76 4.10
CA VAL A 128 -4.04 9.10 3.48
C VAL A 128 -4.86 9.12 2.18
N THR A 129 -5.06 7.96 1.55
CA THR A 129 -5.73 7.88 0.26
C THR A 129 -7.24 7.99 0.47
N ASP A 130 -7.84 9.05 -0.05
CA ASP A 130 -9.31 9.20 -0.10
C ASP A 130 -9.83 8.43 -1.31
N ARG A 131 -10.22 7.20 -1.08
CA ARG A 131 -10.84 6.34 -2.09
C ARG A 131 -12.28 6.07 -1.66
N THR A 132 -13.21 6.52 -2.49
CA THR A 132 -14.64 6.26 -2.29
C THR A 132 -15.05 4.90 -2.90
N GLY A 133 -16.14 4.33 -2.38
CA GLY A 133 -16.73 3.08 -2.89
C GLY A 133 -15.97 1.82 -2.48
N GLU A 134 -16.16 0.75 -3.25
CA GLU A 134 -15.61 -0.59 -2.95
C GLU A 134 -14.07 -0.62 -2.83
N LYS A 135 -13.39 0.19 -3.64
CA LYS A 135 -11.93 0.29 -3.61
C LYS A 135 -11.43 0.91 -2.30
N GLY A 136 -12.16 1.91 -1.77
CA GLY A 136 -11.86 2.50 -0.46
C GLY A 136 -12.09 1.52 0.70
N GLU A 137 -13.17 0.73 0.65
CA GLU A 137 -13.41 -0.31 1.67
C GLU A 137 -12.30 -1.37 1.66
N ARG A 138 -11.81 -1.78 0.48
CA ARG A 138 -10.68 -2.73 0.36
C ARG A 138 -9.41 -2.16 1.00
N ASP A 139 -9.06 -0.91 0.71
CA ASP A 139 -7.87 -0.27 1.29
C ASP A 139 -7.96 -0.18 2.83
N LEU A 140 -9.13 0.07 3.37
CA LEU A 140 -9.35 0.05 4.82
C LEU A 140 -9.14 -1.36 5.42
N LEU A 141 -9.52 -2.41 4.70
CA LEU A 141 -9.26 -3.79 5.15
C LEU A 141 -7.77 -4.13 5.09
N VAL A 142 -7.07 -3.66 4.06
CA VAL A 142 -5.61 -3.78 3.99
C VAL A 142 -4.97 -3.05 5.17
N ALA A 143 -5.43 -1.84 5.50
CA ALA A 143 -4.94 -1.09 6.66
C ALA A 143 -5.17 -1.86 7.98
N LEU A 144 -6.33 -2.53 8.14
CA LEU A 144 -6.58 -3.41 9.28
C LEU A 144 -5.58 -4.56 9.35
N GLY A 145 -5.34 -5.24 8.23
CA GLY A 145 -4.37 -6.34 8.15
C GLY A 145 -2.94 -5.87 8.49
N VAL A 146 -2.52 -4.72 7.98
CA VAL A 146 -1.20 -4.13 8.30
C VAL A 146 -1.10 -3.79 9.79
N LEU A 147 -2.15 -3.17 10.36
CA LEU A 147 -2.15 -2.83 11.79
C LEU A 147 -2.05 -4.08 12.67
N ALA A 148 -2.72 -5.17 12.30
CA ALA A 148 -2.67 -6.43 13.03
C ALA A 148 -1.27 -7.06 13.11
N VAL A 149 -0.42 -6.82 12.10
CA VAL A 149 0.97 -7.33 12.06
C VAL A 149 2.01 -6.29 12.47
N SER A 150 1.58 -5.05 12.75
CA SER A 150 2.49 -3.96 13.14
C SER A 150 3.00 -4.14 14.57
N THR A 151 4.27 -3.93 14.76
CA THR A 151 4.90 -3.89 16.08
C THR A 151 4.73 -2.50 16.73
N PRO A 152 4.95 -2.35 18.04
CA PRO A 152 4.99 -1.04 18.67
C PRO A 152 6.00 -0.08 18.03
N ALA A 153 7.13 -0.58 17.52
CA ALA A 153 8.12 0.23 16.82
C ALA A 153 7.60 0.75 15.46
N ASP A 154 6.79 -0.05 14.75
CA ASP A 154 6.15 0.40 13.52
C ASP A 154 5.12 1.50 13.79
N VAL A 155 4.38 1.39 14.90
CA VAL A 155 3.43 2.42 15.34
C VAL A 155 4.16 3.72 15.72
N ASP A 156 5.31 3.65 16.40
CA ASP A 156 6.15 4.80 16.72
C ASP A 156 6.68 5.48 15.44
N GLU A 157 7.15 4.69 14.49
CA GLU A 157 7.60 5.20 13.19
C GLU A 157 6.45 5.85 12.42
N MET A 158 5.27 5.21 12.38
CA MET A 158 4.07 5.74 11.74
C MET A 158 3.69 7.11 12.32
N GLU A 159 3.72 7.28 13.66
CA GLU A 159 3.46 8.57 14.29
C GLU A 159 4.49 9.62 13.85
N GLY A 160 5.76 9.26 13.79
CA GLY A 160 6.82 10.13 13.29
C GLY A 160 6.62 10.58 11.85
N LEU A 161 6.12 9.70 10.98
CA LEU A 161 5.73 10.02 9.60
C LEU A 161 4.49 10.90 9.57
N TYR A 162 3.46 10.57 10.35
CA TYR A 162 2.19 11.31 10.46
C TYR A 162 2.42 12.78 10.87
N ARG A 163 3.29 13.04 11.85
CA ARG A 163 3.62 14.40 12.31
C ARG A 163 4.17 15.29 11.19
N ARG A 164 4.76 14.71 10.15
CA ARG A 164 5.32 15.42 8.98
C ARG A 164 4.30 15.68 7.86
N LEU A 165 3.13 15.03 7.93
CA LEU A 165 2.08 15.23 6.95
C LEU A 165 1.43 16.62 7.07
N ARG A 166 0.94 17.13 5.95
CA ARG A 166 0.11 18.33 5.93
C ARG A 166 -1.18 18.11 6.72
N PRO A 167 -1.80 19.19 7.27
CA PRO A 167 -3.02 19.09 8.08
C PRO A 167 -4.15 18.31 7.40
N GLU A 168 -4.33 18.48 6.09
CA GLU A 168 -5.37 17.82 5.29
C GLU A 168 -5.19 16.31 5.29
N LEU A 169 -3.95 15.84 5.07
CA LEU A 169 -3.62 14.42 5.09
C LEU A 169 -3.73 13.83 6.49
N ARG A 170 -3.32 14.58 7.53
CA ARG A 170 -3.54 14.16 8.92
C ARG A 170 -5.03 14.02 9.24
N HIS A 171 -5.87 14.92 8.70
CA HIS A 171 -7.32 14.80 8.84
C HIS A 171 -7.83 13.54 8.14
N ALA A 172 -7.40 13.24 6.91
CA ALA A 172 -7.77 12.04 6.18
C ALA A 172 -7.41 10.76 6.96
N VAL A 173 -6.19 10.66 7.50
CA VAL A 173 -5.75 9.54 8.34
C VAL A 173 -6.69 9.32 9.53
N ARG A 174 -7.01 10.39 10.29
CA ARG A 174 -7.91 10.27 11.46
C ARG A 174 -9.34 9.90 11.05
N SER A 175 -9.84 10.46 9.94
CA SER A 175 -11.15 10.12 9.40
C SER A 175 -11.22 8.64 9.05
N ASN A 176 -10.23 8.11 8.34
CA ASN A 176 -10.18 6.71 7.96
C ASN A 176 -10.02 5.77 9.16
N LEU A 177 -9.22 6.14 10.17
CA LEU A 177 -9.15 5.40 11.44
C LEU A 177 -10.48 5.42 12.18
N THR A 178 -11.21 6.53 12.15
CA THR A 178 -12.56 6.61 12.75
C THR A 178 -13.51 5.65 12.04
N ILE A 179 -13.51 5.62 10.70
CA ILE A 179 -14.32 4.69 9.91
C ILE A 179 -13.96 3.25 10.27
N LEU A 180 -12.66 2.91 10.32
CA LEU A 180 -12.17 1.59 10.72
C LEU A 180 -12.66 1.17 12.11
N SER A 181 -12.66 2.08 13.07
CA SER A 181 -13.12 1.81 14.44
C SER A 181 -14.61 1.46 14.52
N LEU A 182 -15.38 1.91 13.53
CA LEU A 182 -16.84 1.72 13.44
C LEU A 182 -17.23 0.60 12.45
N LEU A 183 -16.29 0.04 11.72
CA LEU A 183 -16.57 -0.95 10.67
C LEU A 183 -17.30 -2.16 11.26
N ALA A 184 -18.46 -2.50 10.69
CA ALA A 184 -19.23 -3.65 11.10
C ALA A 184 -18.69 -4.93 10.43
N PRO A 185 -18.70 -6.09 11.12
CA PRO A 185 -18.38 -7.36 10.49
C PRO A 185 -19.34 -7.62 9.32
N ARG A 186 -18.79 -8.07 8.19
CA ARG A 186 -19.56 -8.50 7.01
C ARG A 186 -19.14 -9.90 6.62
N ALA A 187 -20.07 -10.67 6.04
CA ALA A 187 -19.74 -11.99 5.50
C ALA A 187 -18.63 -11.84 4.47
N GLY A 188 -17.62 -12.69 4.60
CA GLY A 188 -16.52 -12.68 3.67
C GLY A 188 -15.41 -11.64 3.94
N MET A 189 -15.49 -10.83 4.97
CA MET A 189 -14.47 -9.85 5.38
C MET A 189 -13.80 -10.27 6.69
N PRO A 190 -12.54 -9.83 6.97
CA PRO A 190 -11.96 -9.97 8.31
C PRO A 190 -12.90 -9.36 9.34
N ASP A 191 -13.02 -10.00 10.48
CA ASP A 191 -13.75 -9.41 11.58
C ASP A 191 -12.93 -8.23 12.15
N PRO A 192 -13.39 -6.98 12.04
CA PRO A 192 -12.65 -5.82 12.55
C PRO A 192 -12.67 -5.72 14.09
N ARG A 193 -13.54 -6.48 14.76
CA ARG A 193 -13.76 -6.36 16.22
C ARG A 193 -12.52 -6.65 17.06
N PRO A 194 -11.70 -7.68 16.75
CA PRO A 194 -10.50 -7.98 17.55
C PRO A 194 -9.51 -6.82 17.64
N ILE A 195 -9.36 -6.03 16.58
CA ILE A 195 -8.34 -4.94 16.52
C ILE A 195 -8.93 -3.54 16.72
N ARG A 196 -10.22 -3.44 17.08
CA ARG A 196 -10.85 -2.12 17.35
C ARG A 196 -10.15 -1.34 18.47
N ALA A 197 -9.66 -2.04 19.47
CA ALA A 197 -8.97 -1.41 20.58
C ALA A 197 -7.66 -0.77 20.13
N GLU A 198 -6.92 -1.45 19.26
CA GLU A 198 -5.68 -0.96 18.65
C GLU A 198 -5.95 0.22 17.72
N VAL A 199 -6.98 0.15 16.87
CA VAL A 199 -7.41 1.27 16.00
C VAL A 199 -7.74 2.49 16.85
N ALA A 200 -8.55 2.31 17.91
CA ALA A 200 -8.93 3.41 18.79
C ALA A 200 -7.74 3.96 19.61
N ALA A 201 -6.79 3.10 19.99
CA ALA A 201 -5.57 3.52 20.67
C ALA A 201 -4.68 4.35 19.74
N LEU A 202 -4.51 3.91 18.50
CA LEU A 202 -3.76 4.64 17.46
C LEU A 202 -4.41 6.00 17.20
N LEU A 203 -5.73 6.06 17.01
CA LEU A 203 -6.46 7.31 16.77
C LEU A 203 -6.21 8.32 17.91
N ARG A 204 -6.39 7.91 19.18
CA ARG A 204 -6.12 8.78 20.35
C ARG A 204 -4.67 9.27 20.39
N ARG A 205 -3.72 8.42 20.02
CA ARG A 205 -2.30 8.75 19.97
C ARG A 205 -2.02 9.85 18.94
N LEU A 206 -2.60 9.73 17.73
CA LEU A 206 -2.45 10.74 16.67
C LEU A 206 -3.16 12.06 17.00
N GLU A 207 -4.31 12.01 17.70
CA GLU A 207 -5.00 13.20 18.20
C GLU A 207 -4.15 13.94 19.26
N ALA A 208 -3.49 13.20 20.15
CA ALA A 208 -2.58 13.80 21.12
C ALA A 208 -1.37 14.46 20.42
N ALA A 209 -0.79 13.80 19.40
CA ALA A 209 0.28 14.36 18.59
C ALA A 209 -0.10 15.68 17.89
N ASP A 210 -1.35 15.79 17.41
CA ASP A 210 -1.87 17.04 16.83
C ASP A 210 -2.09 18.14 17.87
N ALA A 211 -2.47 17.79 19.10
CA ALA A 211 -2.65 18.78 20.18
C ALA A 211 -1.31 19.38 20.64
N GLU A 212 -0.25 18.59 20.64
CA GLU A 212 1.11 19.03 20.99
C GLU A 212 1.73 19.97 19.94
N ALA A 213 1.27 19.90 18.68
CA ALA A 213 1.78 20.67 17.55
C ALA A 213 1.13 22.07 17.39
N ARG A 214 0.15 22.41 18.23
CA ARG A 214 -0.58 23.68 18.24
C ARG A 214 0.02 24.65 19.24
#